data_c3cf10ef661996db0c43cf31c8e81c0d
#
_entry.id   c3cf10ef661996db0c43cf31c8e81c0d
#
_cell.length_a   1.000
_cell.length_b   1.000
_cell.length_c   1.000
_cell.angle_alpha   90.00
_cell.angle_beta   90.00
_cell.angle_gamma   90.00
#
_symmetry.space_group_name_H-M   'P 1'
#
loop_
_entity.id
_entity.type
_entity.pdbx_description
1 polymer ?
#
loop_
_entity_poly.entity_id
_entity_poly.type
_entity_poly.pdbx_seq_one_letter_code
_entity_poly.pdbx_strand_id
1 'polypeptide(L)'
;LFEQFYALNHEGDESLLGFDPPSPLLTLTPDLKRLKLAAHTAYMNRYGLPVEMPAIVKIADMVMLSTEKRDLMKPEPLPWYSMPEPLQATIVPWSMQEAAERFTDLWHVLSIHRSAYRKESR
;
A
#
# COMPACT_ATOMS: atom_id res chain seq x y z
N LEU A 1 -4.41 2.90 14.58
CA LEU A 1 -5.47 2.08 13.93
C LEU A 1 -5.90 2.62 12.58
N PHE A 2 -6.15 3.93 12.46
CA PHE A 2 -6.54 4.54 11.19
C PHE A 2 -5.43 4.39 10.13
N GLU A 3 -4.20 4.77 10.48
CA GLU A 3 -3.04 4.67 9.60
C GLU A 3 -2.72 3.22 9.22
N GLN A 4 -2.91 2.28 10.15
CA GLN A 4 -2.72 0.85 9.88
C GLN A 4 -3.76 0.33 8.88
N PHE A 5 -5.04 0.73 9.03
CA PHE A 5 -6.07 0.37 8.07
C PHE A 5 -5.84 1.02 6.72
N TYR A 6 -5.36 2.28 6.70
CA TYR A 6 -4.95 2.95 5.47
C TYR A 6 -3.80 2.21 4.81
N ALA A 7 -2.72 1.91 5.55
CA ALA A 7 -1.55 1.21 5.04
C ALA A 7 -1.89 -0.16 4.44
N LEU A 8 -2.82 -0.90 5.06
CA LEU A 8 -3.27 -2.18 4.52
C LEU A 8 -4.02 -2.03 3.18
N ASN A 9 -4.63 -0.88 2.92
CA ASN A 9 -5.50 -0.64 1.77
C ASN A 9 -4.92 0.34 0.73
N HIS A 10 -3.72 0.89 0.93
CA HIS A 10 -3.23 2.00 0.12
C HIS A 10 -2.99 1.64 -1.37
N GLU A 11 -2.74 0.37 -1.67
CA GLU A 11 -2.58 -0.16 -3.03
C GLU A 11 -3.85 -0.88 -3.54
N GLY A 12 -4.99 -0.68 -2.90
CA GLY A 12 -6.23 -1.35 -3.27
C GLY A 12 -6.75 -1.04 -4.67
N ASP A 13 -6.34 0.09 -5.26
CA ASP A 13 -6.63 0.45 -6.65
C ASP A 13 -5.97 -0.50 -7.66
N GLU A 14 -4.85 -1.11 -7.33
CA GLU A 14 -4.17 -2.07 -8.20
C GLU A 14 -5.00 -3.35 -8.40
N SER A 15 -5.77 -3.73 -7.38
CA SER A 15 -6.72 -4.84 -7.51
C SER A 15 -7.86 -4.53 -8.51
N LEU A 16 -8.24 -3.26 -8.66
CA LEU A 16 -9.24 -2.82 -9.66
C LEU A 16 -8.64 -2.72 -11.06
N LEU A 17 -7.38 -2.37 -11.17
CA LEU A 17 -6.66 -2.30 -12.45
C LEU A 17 -6.20 -3.68 -12.93
N GLY A 18 -5.99 -4.62 -12.00
CA GLY A 18 -5.44 -5.95 -12.28
C GLY A 18 -3.92 -6.00 -12.42
N PHE A 19 -3.22 -4.90 -12.18
CA PHE A 19 -1.76 -4.83 -12.19
C PHE A 19 -1.26 -3.56 -11.49
N ASP A 20 0.01 -3.53 -11.10
CA ASP A 20 0.72 -2.35 -10.61
C ASP A 20 1.41 -1.62 -11.78
N PRO A 21 0.92 -0.44 -12.22
CA PRO A 21 1.53 0.30 -13.30
C PRO A 21 2.86 0.93 -12.85
N PRO A 22 3.99 0.60 -13.46
CA PRO A 22 5.28 1.19 -13.09
C PRO A 22 5.30 2.70 -13.38
N SER A 23 5.98 3.47 -12.51
CA SER A 23 6.03 4.94 -12.58
C SER A 23 6.43 5.50 -13.95
N PRO A 24 7.40 4.92 -14.70
CA PRO A 24 7.70 5.39 -16.05
C PRO A 24 6.52 5.27 -17.01
N LEU A 25 5.72 4.21 -16.92
CA LEU A 25 4.54 4.01 -17.73
C LEU A 25 3.47 5.06 -17.44
N LEU A 26 3.25 5.38 -16.16
CA LEU A 26 2.32 6.43 -15.74
C LEU A 26 2.75 7.82 -16.23
N THR A 27 4.04 8.08 -16.30
CA THR A 27 4.58 9.34 -16.82
C THR A 27 4.33 9.47 -18.33
N LEU A 28 4.48 8.38 -19.07
CA LEU A 28 4.32 8.36 -20.54
C LEU A 28 2.85 8.24 -20.99
N THR A 29 1.95 7.83 -20.10
CA THR A 29 0.56 7.53 -20.44
C THR A 29 -0.40 8.28 -19.51
N PRO A 30 -0.73 9.56 -19.81
CA PRO A 30 -1.62 10.39 -18.99
C PRO A 30 -2.99 9.76 -18.73
N ASP A 31 -3.53 9.02 -19.69
CA ASP A 31 -4.83 8.36 -19.58
C ASP A 31 -4.80 7.23 -18.54
N LEU A 32 -3.73 6.44 -18.52
CA LEU A 32 -3.53 5.41 -17.49
C LEU A 32 -3.37 6.04 -16.10
N LYS A 33 -2.64 7.15 -16.01
CA LYS A 33 -2.50 7.91 -14.75
C LYS A 33 -3.85 8.39 -14.24
N ARG A 34 -4.71 8.91 -15.12
CA ARG A 34 -6.09 9.32 -14.76
C ARG A 34 -6.93 8.15 -14.30
N LEU A 35 -6.83 7.01 -14.99
CA LEU A 35 -7.54 5.78 -14.63
C LEU A 35 -7.09 5.27 -13.25
N LYS A 36 -5.77 5.22 -12.97
CA LYS A 36 -5.25 4.85 -11.65
C LYS A 36 -5.78 5.77 -10.56
N LEU A 37 -5.77 7.08 -10.78
CA LEU A 37 -6.31 8.04 -9.81
C LEU A 37 -7.82 7.85 -9.58
N ALA A 38 -8.58 7.60 -10.62
CA ALA A 38 -10.02 7.33 -10.50
C ALA A 38 -10.30 6.04 -9.73
N ALA A 39 -9.56 4.97 -10.01
CA ALA A 39 -9.64 3.70 -9.28
C ALA A 39 -9.27 3.88 -7.80
N HIS A 40 -8.17 4.59 -7.52
CA HIS A 40 -7.75 4.93 -6.17
C HIS A 40 -8.83 5.71 -5.41
N THR A 41 -9.36 6.77 -6.02
CA THR A 41 -10.42 7.59 -5.43
C THR A 41 -11.67 6.76 -5.12
N ALA A 42 -12.09 5.91 -6.06
CA ALA A 42 -13.26 5.03 -5.87
C ALA A 42 -13.03 4.03 -4.73
N TYR A 43 -11.85 3.40 -4.69
CA TYR A 43 -11.48 2.46 -3.65
C TYR A 43 -11.46 3.13 -2.27
N MET A 44 -10.75 4.25 -2.13
CA MET A 44 -10.66 4.98 -0.85
C MET A 44 -12.03 5.43 -0.36
N ASN A 45 -12.87 5.99 -1.23
CA ASN A 45 -14.23 6.40 -0.90
C ASN A 45 -15.10 5.22 -0.45
N ARG A 46 -14.96 4.05 -1.10
CA ARG A 46 -15.70 2.83 -0.72
C ARG A 46 -15.45 2.44 0.72
N TYR A 47 -14.23 2.59 1.19
CA TYR A 47 -13.83 2.23 2.55
C TYR A 47 -13.77 3.44 3.51
N GLY A 48 -14.22 4.63 3.06
CA GLY A 48 -14.24 5.85 3.86
C GLY A 48 -12.83 6.27 4.31
N LEU A 49 -11.85 6.12 3.44
CA LEU A 49 -10.47 6.57 3.61
C LEU A 49 -10.25 7.87 2.83
N PRO A 50 -9.36 8.76 3.26
CA PRO A 50 -8.98 9.91 2.46
C PRO A 50 -8.26 9.46 1.19
N VAL A 51 -8.40 10.23 0.11
CA VAL A 51 -7.68 9.97 -1.14
C VAL A 51 -6.20 10.27 -0.99
N GLU A 52 -5.87 11.29 -0.19
CA GLU A 52 -4.48 11.64 0.11
C GLU A 52 -3.87 10.69 1.15
N MET A 53 -2.72 10.15 0.82
CA MET A 53 -1.99 9.22 1.70
C MET A 53 -1.43 9.96 2.93
N PRO A 54 -1.70 9.50 4.17
CA PRO A 54 -1.09 10.05 5.36
C PRO A 54 0.45 9.97 5.31
N ALA A 55 1.12 11.04 5.74
CA ALA A 55 2.58 11.12 5.69
C ALA A 55 3.30 9.95 6.36
N ILE A 56 2.77 9.47 7.48
CA ILE A 56 3.36 8.31 8.18
C ILE A 56 3.27 7.02 7.38
N VAL A 57 2.17 6.83 6.62
CA VAL A 57 2.01 5.66 5.74
C VAL A 57 3.02 5.74 4.59
N LYS A 58 3.19 6.92 3.99
CA LYS A 58 4.19 7.14 2.94
C LYS A 58 5.61 6.86 3.41
N ILE A 59 5.96 7.24 4.65
CA ILE A 59 7.27 6.93 5.23
C ILE A 59 7.43 5.41 5.41
N ALA A 60 6.40 4.74 5.95
CA ALA A 60 6.43 3.29 6.14
C ALA A 60 6.55 2.53 4.81
N ASP A 61 5.82 2.96 3.79
CA ASP A 61 5.90 2.42 2.43
C ASP A 61 7.31 2.53 1.85
N MET A 62 7.97 3.68 1.97
CA MET A 62 9.34 3.87 1.52
C MET A 62 10.35 3.00 2.28
N VAL A 63 10.15 2.78 3.58
CA VAL A 63 10.98 1.86 4.38
C VAL A 63 10.77 0.42 3.92
N MET A 64 9.53 0.03 3.62
CA MET A 64 9.24 -1.30 3.07
C MET A 64 9.86 -1.48 1.69
N LEU A 65 9.77 -0.51 0.79
CA LEU A 65 10.43 -0.55 -0.52
C LEU A 65 11.95 -0.74 -0.39
N SER A 66 12.60 -0.05 0.56
CA SER A 66 14.03 -0.24 0.84
C SER A 66 14.33 -1.66 1.32
N THR A 67 13.43 -2.22 2.14
CA THR A 67 13.58 -3.57 2.69
C THR A 67 13.39 -4.63 1.60
N GLU A 68 12.38 -4.48 0.76
CA GLU A 68 12.12 -5.35 -0.39
C GLU A 68 13.25 -5.31 -1.42
N LYS A 69 13.77 -4.12 -1.68
CA LYS A 69 14.94 -3.95 -2.54
C LYS A 69 16.14 -4.76 -2.04
N ARG A 70 16.43 -4.69 -0.74
CA ARG A 70 17.54 -5.44 -0.12
C ARG A 70 17.32 -6.96 -0.18
N ASP A 71 16.08 -7.41 0.11
CA ASP A 71 15.82 -8.82 0.39
C ASP A 71 15.32 -9.60 -0.83
N LEU A 72 14.60 -8.95 -1.75
CA LEU A 72 13.86 -9.62 -2.80
C LEU A 72 14.30 -9.24 -4.22
N MET A 73 14.88 -8.04 -4.41
CA MET A 73 15.24 -7.58 -5.75
C MET A 73 16.67 -7.99 -6.11
N LYS A 74 16.91 -8.13 -7.42
CA LYS A 74 18.27 -8.27 -7.94
C LYS A 74 19.00 -6.93 -7.83
N PRO A 75 20.35 -6.94 -7.73
CA PRO A 75 21.12 -5.71 -7.78
C PRO A 75 20.77 -4.90 -9.04
N GLU A 76 20.45 -3.64 -8.84
CA GLU A 76 20.18 -2.71 -9.93
C GLU A 76 21.45 -2.21 -10.60
N PRO A 77 21.43 -1.86 -11.88
CA PRO A 77 22.59 -1.31 -12.58
C PRO A 77 22.96 0.11 -12.13
N LEU A 78 21.98 0.84 -11.58
CA LEU A 78 22.16 2.20 -11.07
C LEU A 78 21.60 2.29 -9.63
N PRO A 79 22.31 2.98 -8.71
CA PRO A 79 21.83 3.11 -7.34
C PRO A 79 20.54 3.94 -7.26
N TRP A 80 19.64 3.54 -6.37
CA TRP A 80 18.48 4.36 -6.02
C TRP A 80 18.91 5.38 -4.96
N TYR A 81 18.71 6.65 -5.26
CA TYR A 81 19.07 7.73 -4.36
C TYR A 81 17.95 8.04 -3.36
N SER A 82 18.34 8.57 -2.20
CA SER A 82 17.41 9.07 -1.18
C SER A 82 16.46 8.03 -0.62
N MET A 83 16.88 6.76 -0.57
CA MET A 83 16.11 5.71 0.09
C MET A 83 16.34 5.74 1.60
N PRO A 84 15.29 5.53 2.43
CA PRO A 84 15.46 5.36 3.87
C PRO A 84 16.18 4.04 4.20
N GLU A 85 16.66 3.93 5.42
CA GLU A 85 17.22 2.68 5.93
C GLU A 85 16.15 1.58 5.96
N PRO A 86 16.47 0.38 5.48
CA PRO A 86 15.55 -0.75 5.52
C PRO A 86 15.31 -1.24 6.96
N LEU A 87 14.23 -1.97 7.17
CA LEU A 87 13.98 -2.64 8.45
C LEU A 87 15.12 -3.60 8.81
N GLN A 88 15.39 -3.77 10.10
CA GLN A 88 16.36 -4.78 10.57
C GLN A 88 15.90 -6.21 10.29
N ALA A 89 14.59 -6.44 10.32
CA ALA A 89 14.00 -7.72 9.97
C ALA A 89 14.19 -8.05 8.49
N THR A 90 14.41 -9.32 8.19
CA THR A 90 14.48 -9.82 6.81
C THR A 90 13.12 -10.32 6.37
N ILE A 91 12.73 -9.99 5.12
CA ILE A 91 11.48 -10.46 4.54
C ILE A 91 11.59 -11.96 4.23
N VAL A 92 10.65 -12.72 4.77
CA VAL A 92 10.43 -14.12 4.37
C VAL A 92 9.15 -14.15 3.54
N PRO A 93 9.22 -14.43 2.23
CA PRO A 93 8.05 -14.44 1.36
C PRO A 93 7.01 -15.47 1.81
N TRP A 94 5.75 -15.08 1.81
CA TRP A 94 4.62 -15.97 2.04
C TRP A 94 4.13 -16.59 0.73
N SER A 95 3.43 -17.71 0.81
CA SER A 95 2.63 -18.18 -0.30
C SER A 95 1.48 -17.21 -0.58
N MET A 96 0.94 -17.24 -1.80
CA MET A 96 -0.22 -16.40 -2.15
C MET A 96 -1.43 -16.65 -1.23
N GLN A 97 -1.64 -17.91 -0.86
CA GLN A 97 -2.72 -18.29 0.05
C GLN A 97 -2.49 -17.71 1.44
N GLU A 98 -1.30 -17.86 2.00
CA GLU A 98 -0.95 -17.33 3.31
C GLU A 98 -1.06 -15.79 3.34
N ALA A 99 -0.59 -15.12 2.30
CA ALA A 99 -0.71 -13.67 2.17
C ALA A 99 -2.17 -13.21 2.14
N ALA A 100 -3.04 -13.92 1.39
CA ALA A 100 -4.47 -13.61 1.32
C ALA A 100 -5.19 -13.83 2.65
N GLU A 101 -4.88 -14.92 3.36
CA GLU A 101 -5.44 -15.21 4.68
C GLU A 101 -5.04 -14.13 5.69
N ARG A 102 -3.75 -13.81 5.80
CA ARG A 102 -3.23 -12.78 6.70
C ARG A 102 -3.80 -11.39 6.41
N PHE A 103 -3.91 -11.03 5.12
CA PHE A 103 -4.54 -9.78 4.71
C PHE A 103 -6.00 -9.73 5.19
N THR A 104 -6.76 -10.79 4.94
CA THR A 104 -8.19 -10.88 5.29
C THR A 104 -8.39 -10.79 6.79
N ASP A 105 -7.60 -11.52 7.58
CA ASP A 105 -7.68 -11.51 9.04
C ASP A 105 -7.37 -10.12 9.60
N LEU A 106 -6.29 -9.50 9.14
CA LEU A 106 -5.90 -8.16 9.57
C LEU A 106 -6.95 -7.11 9.16
N TRP A 107 -7.48 -7.23 7.94
CA TRP A 107 -8.53 -6.35 7.44
C TRP A 107 -9.79 -6.41 8.33
N HIS A 108 -10.22 -7.60 8.72
CA HIS A 108 -11.37 -7.79 9.62
C HIS A 108 -11.11 -7.16 10.99
N VAL A 109 -9.98 -7.45 11.61
CA VAL A 109 -9.60 -6.90 12.92
C VAL A 109 -9.62 -5.37 12.90
N LEU A 110 -8.94 -4.76 11.93
CA LEU A 110 -8.85 -3.30 11.83
C LEU A 110 -10.20 -2.65 11.48
N SER A 111 -11.04 -3.30 10.68
CA SER A 111 -12.38 -2.81 10.31
C SER A 111 -13.31 -2.76 11.51
N ILE A 112 -13.31 -3.79 12.36
CA ILE A 112 -14.13 -3.87 13.57
C ILE A 112 -13.74 -2.75 14.53
N HIS A 113 -12.46 -2.60 14.83
CA HIS A 113 -11.96 -1.56 15.72
C HIS A 113 -12.28 -0.14 15.23
N ARG A 114 -12.18 0.08 13.92
CA ARG A 114 -12.52 1.37 13.31
C ARG A 114 -14.02 1.68 13.44
N SER A 115 -14.88 0.69 13.28
CA SER A 115 -16.33 0.84 13.42
C SER A 115 -16.75 1.14 14.85
N ALA A 116 -16.09 0.55 15.84
CA ALA A 116 -16.29 0.83 17.26
C ALA A 116 -15.91 2.28 17.60
N TYR A 117 -14.73 2.74 17.15
CA TYR A 117 -14.26 4.11 17.39
C TYR A 117 -15.19 5.19 16.80
N ARG A 118 -15.76 4.95 15.61
CA ARG A 118 -16.74 5.86 14.99
C ARG A 118 -18.06 5.98 15.77
N LYS A 119 -18.45 4.96 16.54
CA LYS A 119 -19.68 4.99 17.37
C LYS A 119 -19.47 5.76 18.67
N GLU A 120 -18.25 5.73 19.23
CA GLU A 120 -17.93 6.44 20.48
C GLU A 120 -17.68 7.94 20.26
N SER A 121 -17.40 8.36 19.01
CA SER A 121 -17.10 9.76 18.65
C SER A 121 -18.34 10.54 18.16
N ARG A 122 -19.55 9.96 18.26
CA ARG A 122 -20.84 10.58 17.95
C ARG A 122 -21.68 10.79 19.22
#